data_7864b4c7dda516d1c7ac11d1cd7a8b98
#
_entry.id   7864b4c7dda516d1c7ac11d1cd7a8b98
#
_cell.length_a   1.000
_cell.length_b   1.000
_cell.length_c   1.000
_cell.angle_alpha   90.00
_cell.angle_beta   90.00
_cell.angle_gamma   90.00
#
_symmetry.space_group_name_H-M   'P 1'
#
loop_
_entity.id
_entity.type
_entity.pdbx_description
1 polymer ?
#
loop_
_entity_poly.entity_id
_entity_poly.type
_entity_poly.pdbx_seq_one_letter_code
_entity_poly.pdbx_strand_id
1 'polypeptide(L)'
;MEIEPIYLLGDFGVKTDGKWEEMPLNAYRYIGDFVITELPESINLKNIEQQGFPFFCGELELETEIEIDSENVIIDLNLKGVNAVKVKIGDIEKTVITDNKLVLHDLNKGSYALKLTLINNLRNLLGPHHLTDGEKAGITPTSFFKEACVWYPKVVEGRWNEDYCFVKFGF
;
A
#
# COMPACT_ATOMS: atom_id res chain seq x y z
N MET A 1 6.20 25.03 -21.32
CA MET A 1 5.88 23.66 -21.82
C MET A 1 5.85 22.79 -20.57
N GLU A 2 4.68 22.32 -20.17
CA GLU A 2 4.57 21.33 -19.11
C GLU A 2 4.77 19.97 -19.75
N ILE A 3 5.64 19.16 -19.15
CA ILE A 3 5.81 17.76 -19.54
C ILE A 3 4.98 16.97 -18.54
N GLU A 4 3.90 16.37 -18.99
CA GLU A 4 3.10 15.47 -18.16
C GLU A 4 3.86 14.17 -17.90
N PRO A 5 3.70 13.58 -16.70
CA PRO A 5 4.34 12.31 -16.40
C PRO A 5 3.80 11.20 -17.32
N ILE A 6 4.70 10.30 -17.72
CA ILE A 6 4.34 9.14 -18.53
C ILE A 6 4.21 7.94 -17.57
N TYR A 7 3.09 7.23 -17.65
CA TYR A 7 2.83 6.03 -16.86
C TYR A 7 2.89 4.79 -17.74
N LEU A 8 3.51 3.74 -17.21
CA LEU A 8 3.45 2.39 -17.77
C LEU A 8 2.42 1.60 -16.96
N LEU A 9 1.45 1.01 -17.65
CA LEU A 9 0.42 0.17 -17.04
C LEU A 9 0.50 -1.23 -17.66
N GLY A 10 0.38 -2.26 -16.83
CA GLY A 10 0.42 -3.65 -17.28
C GLY A 10 0.66 -4.62 -16.13
N ASP A 11 0.65 -5.89 -16.46
CA ASP A 11 0.89 -6.99 -15.52
C ASP A 11 2.40 -7.23 -15.37
N PHE A 12 3.05 -6.41 -14.58
CA PHE A 12 4.48 -6.52 -14.29
C PHE A 12 4.79 -6.16 -12.84
N GLY A 13 5.89 -6.70 -12.35
CA GLY A 13 6.50 -6.29 -11.09
C GLY A 13 7.54 -5.18 -11.29
N VAL A 14 7.93 -4.52 -10.22
CA VAL A 14 9.02 -3.55 -10.20
C VAL A 14 10.05 -3.97 -9.15
N LYS A 15 11.17 -4.49 -9.64
CA LYS A 15 12.28 -4.87 -8.77
C LYS A 15 13.00 -3.65 -8.22
N THR A 16 13.32 -3.71 -6.94
CA THR A 16 14.00 -2.68 -6.18
C THR A 16 15.23 -3.29 -5.51
N ASP A 17 16.40 -3.15 -6.13
CA ASP A 17 17.68 -3.70 -5.63
C ASP A 17 18.42 -2.77 -4.67
N GLY A 18 17.86 -1.60 -4.42
CA GLY A 18 18.45 -0.57 -3.59
C GLY A 18 18.14 -0.74 -2.10
N LYS A 19 18.35 0.33 -1.36
CA LYS A 19 18.20 0.38 0.08
C LYS A 19 16.84 0.95 0.46
N TRP A 20 16.10 0.23 1.33
CA TRP A 20 14.91 0.70 1.98
C TRP A 20 15.22 1.18 3.40
N GLU A 21 14.78 2.38 3.74
CA GLU A 21 14.92 2.97 5.07
C GLU A 21 13.55 3.33 5.63
N GLU A 22 13.32 2.99 6.90
CA GLU A 22 12.10 3.37 7.57
C GLU A 22 12.05 4.88 7.82
N MET A 23 10.90 5.47 7.52
CA MET A 23 10.64 6.89 7.73
C MET A 23 9.50 7.08 8.73
N PRO A 24 9.41 8.27 9.34
CA PRO A 24 8.21 8.67 10.09
C PRO A 24 6.94 8.60 9.23
N LEU A 25 5.77 8.61 9.90
CA LEU A 25 4.47 8.77 9.25
C LEU A 25 4.13 7.65 8.24
N ASN A 26 4.41 6.40 8.64
CA ASN A 26 4.02 5.21 7.89
C ASN A 26 4.59 5.15 6.47
N ALA A 27 5.85 5.53 6.29
CA ALA A 27 6.52 5.55 4.99
C ALA A 27 7.87 4.84 5.00
N TYR A 28 8.36 4.56 3.79
CA TYR A 28 9.72 4.13 3.52
C TYR A 28 10.39 5.08 2.54
N ARG A 29 11.69 5.33 2.74
CA ARG A 29 12.57 5.88 1.72
C ARG A 29 13.19 4.73 0.93
N TYR A 30 13.22 4.88 -0.37
CA TYR A 30 13.95 3.99 -1.26
C TYR A 30 15.03 4.74 -2.00
N ILE A 31 16.25 4.20 -1.95
CA ILE A 31 17.47 4.73 -2.58
C ILE A 31 17.95 3.67 -3.56
N GLY A 32 17.80 3.90 -4.84
CA GLY A 32 18.20 2.97 -5.88
C GLY A 32 17.36 3.08 -7.16
N ASP A 33 17.62 2.18 -8.08
CA ASP A 33 16.98 2.12 -9.38
C ASP A 33 15.76 1.19 -9.36
N PHE A 34 14.86 1.37 -10.32
CA PHE A 34 13.70 0.52 -10.56
C PHE A 34 13.88 -0.27 -11.85
N VAL A 35 13.59 -1.55 -11.81
CA VAL A 35 13.66 -2.43 -12.97
C VAL A 35 12.34 -3.15 -13.14
N ILE A 36 11.72 -3.04 -14.33
CA ILE A 36 10.51 -3.80 -14.68
C ILE A 36 10.88 -5.29 -14.74
N THR A 37 10.09 -6.12 -14.12
CA THR A 37 10.26 -7.58 -14.05
C THR A 37 8.91 -8.29 -14.14
N GLU A 38 8.94 -9.60 -14.15
CA GLU A 38 7.74 -10.41 -13.99
C GLU A 38 7.12 -10.20 -12.60
N LEU A 39 5.82 -10.43 -12.49
CA LEU A 39 5.14 -10.42 -11.21
C LEU A 39 5.73 -11.51 -10.29
N PRO A 40 5.89 -11.25 -8.98
CA PRO A 40 6.30 -12.27 -8.04
C PRO A 40 5.20 -13.34 -7.90
N GLU A 41 5.59 -14.61 -7.92
CA GLU A 41 4.67 -15.74 -7.74
C GLU A 41 4.13 -15.83 -6.30
N SER A 42 4.90 -15.33 -5.35
CA SER A 42 4.51 -15.30 -3.93
C SER A 42 5.08 -14.07 -3.25
N ILE A 43 4.35 -13.56 -2.28
CA ILE A 43 4.76 -12.41 -1.47
C ILE A 43 4.46 -12.63 0.00
N ASN A 44 5.21 -11.95 0.86
CA ASN A 44 4.87 -11.81 2.25
C ASN A 44 3.81 -10.70 2.40
N LEU A 45 2.88 -10.85 3.33
CA LEU A 45 1.82 -9.86 3.57
C LEU A 45 2.34 -8.53 4.16
N LYS A 46 3.60 -8.47 4.61
CA LYS A 46 4.25 -7.26 5.12
C LYS A 46 5.09 -6.60 4.05
N ASN A 47 5.07 -5.26 4.03
CA ASN A 47 5.93 -4.47 3.15
C ASN A 47 5.80 -4.86 1.67
N ILE A 48 4.58 -4.94 1.21
CA ILE A 48 4.24 -5.38 -0.16
C ILE A 48 4.88 -4.47 -1.19
N GLU A 49 5.02 -3.16 -0.88
CA GLU A 49 5.71 -2.18 -1.72
C GLU A 49 7.17 -2.54 -2.02
N GLN A 50 7.82 -3.33 -1.16
CA GLN A 50 9.20 -3.77 -1.34
C GLN A 50 9.35 -5.06 -2.14
N GLN A 51 8.23 -5.72 -2.46
CA GLN A 51 8.18 -7.05 -3.06
C GLN A 51 7.65 -7.04 -4.49
N GLY A 52 7.97 -6.01 -5.24
CA GLY A 52 7.57 -5.90 -6.64
C GLY A 52 6.43 -4.90 -6.89
N PHE A 53 5.93 -4.23 -5.86
CA PHE A 53 4.74 -3.37 -5.94
C PHE A 53 4.93 -1.94 -5.41
N PRO A 54 6.08 -1.26 -5.62
CA PRO A 54 6.31 0.06 -5.04
C PRO A 54 5.30 1.11 -5.53
N PHE A 55 4.91 1.06 -6.80
CA PHE A 55 3.97 1.99 -7.43
C PHE A 55 2.54 1.44 -7.55
N PHE A 56 2.23 0.38 -6.83
CA PHE A 56 0.96 -0.32 -7.00
C PHE A 56 -0.24 0.54 -6.58
N CYS A 57 -1.27 0.49 -7.41
CA CYS A 57 -2.62 0.97 -7.09
C CYS A 57 -3.66 0.01 -7.66
N GLY A 58 -4.84 -0.03 -7.05
CA GLY A 58 -5.92 -0.90 -7.49
C GLY A 58 -6.15 -2.10 -6.58
N GLU A 59 -6.53 -3.21 -7.16
CA GLU A 59 -6.86 -4.45 -6.44
C GLU A 59 -5.75 -5.49 -6.58
N LEU A 60 -5.20 -5.96 -5.46
CA LEU A 60 -4.22 -7.06 -5.38
C LEU A 60 -4.88 -8.27 -4.76
N GLU A 61 -5.00 -9.34 -5.53
CA GLU A 61 -5.54 -10.61 -5.06
C GLU A 61 -4.41 -11.51 -4.54
N LEU A 62 -4.60 -12.01 -3.33
CA LEU A 62 -3.70 -12.93 -2.64
C LEU A 62 -4.49 -14.16 -2.20
N GLU A 63 -3.92 -15.34 -2.37
CA GLU A 63 -4.56 -16.60 -1.98
C GLU A 63 -3.59 -17.46 -1.18
N THR A 64 -4.11 -18.07 -0.12
CA THR A 64 -3.38 -19.02 0.72
C THR A 64 -4.33 -20.03 1.33
N GLU A 65 -3.80 -21.12 1.88
CA GLU A 65 -4.57 -22.08 2.67
C GLU A 65 -4.40 -21.78 4.16
N ILE A 66 -5.50 -21.91 4.92
CA ILE A 66 -5.50 -21.78 6.38
C ILE A 66 -6.26 -22.94 7.02
N GLU A 67 -5.78 -23.38 8.19
CA GLU A 67 -6.45 -24.37 9.00
C GLU A 67 -7.34 -23.69 10.04
N ILE A 68 -8.60 -24.08 10.10
CA ILE A 68 -9.60 -23.62 11.06
C ILE A 68 -9.84 -24.74 12.08
N ASP A 69 -9.55 -24.46 13.33
CA ASP A 69 -9.71 -25.40 14.45
C ASP A 69 -10.87 -25.04 15.41
N SER A 70 -11.53 -23.91 15.17
CA SER A 70 -12.60 -23.36 16.00
C SER A 70 -13.77 -22.86 15.16
N GLU A 71 -15.00 -22.99 15.69
CA GLU A 71 -16.21 -22.47 15.05
C GLU A 71 -16.26 -20.93 15.02
N ASN A 72 -15.53 -20.28 15.95
CA ASN A 72 -15.42 -18.84 16.01
C ASN A 72 -13.99 -18.42 15.76
N VAL A 73 -13.75 -17.68 14.69
CA VAL A 73 -12.43 -17.26 14.24
C VAL A 73 -12.35 -15.75 14.21
N ILE A 74 -11.25 -15.22 14.72
CA ILE A 74 -10.90 -13.81 14.60
C ILE A 74 -9.67 -13.72 13.71
N ILE A 75 -9.82 -13.06 12.57
CA ILE A 75 -8.69 -12.72 11.70
C ILE A 75 -8.30 -11.28 12.03
N ASP A 76 -7.09 -11.10 12.54
CA ASP A 76 -6.51 -9.78 12.77
C ASP A 76 -5.72 -9.39 11.51
N LEU A 77 -6.25 -8.44 10.79
CA LEU A 77 -5.71 -8.00 9.50
C LEU A 77 -4.57 -6.99 9.66
N ASN A 78 -4.53 -6.25 10.79
CA ASN A 78 -3.50 -5.24 11.08
C ASN A 78 -3.14 -4.35 9.86
N LEU A 79 -4.15 -3.90 9.12
CA LEU A 79 -4.02 -3.19 7.84
C LEU A 79 -3.19 -1.91 7.96
N LYS A 80 -2.29 -1.70 7.02
CA LYS A 80 -1.48 -0.47 6.87
C LYS A 80 -1.58 0.06 5.45
N GLY A 81 -1.96 1.32 5.31
CA GLY A 81 -2.00 2.00 4.01
C GLY A 81 -2.97 1.39 2.99
N VAL A 82 -3.83 0.47 3.40
CA VAL A 82 -4.85 -0.18 2.56
C VAL A 82 -6.20 0.47 2.82
N ASN A 83 -6.97 0.76 1.77
CA ASN A 83 -8.27 1.40 1.89
C ASN A 83 -9.38 0.43 2.29
N ALA A 84 -9.31 -0.78 1.77
CA ALA A 84 -10.25 -1.85 2.10
C ALA A 84 -9.64 -3.22 1.78
N VAL A 85 -10.17 -4.25 2.43
CA VAL A 85 -9.86 -5.66 2.11
C VAL A 85 -11.15 -6.43 1.94
N LYS A 86 -11.29 -7.14 0.82
CA LYS A 86 -12.30 -8.18 0.66
C LYS A 86 -11.68 -9.49 1.14
N VAL A 87 -12.34 -10.16 2.05
CA VAL A 87 -11.91 -11.45 2.61
C VAL A 87 -12.92 -12.51 2.20
N LYS A 88 -12.45 -13.58 1.56
CA LYS A 88 -13.28 -14.73 1.21
C LYS A 88 -12.70 -16.00 1.79
N ILE A 89 -13.53 -16.74 2.53
CA ILE A 89 -13.25 -18.04 3.12
C ILE A 89 -14.43 -18.97 2.84
N GLY A 90 -14.26 -19.99 2.03
CA GLY A 90 -15.37 -20.84 1.57
C GLY A 90 -16.45 -20.00 0.91
N ASP A 91 -17.68 -20.07 1.44
CA ASP A 91 -18.84 -19.32 0.94
C ASP A 91 -19.00 -17.95 1.62
N ILE A 92 -18.19 -17.65 2.63
CA ILE A 92 -18.26 -16.38 3.35
C ILE A 92 -17.39 -15.34 2.66
N GLU A 93 -18.01 -14.21 2.31
CA GLU A 93 -17.32 -13.04 1.76
C GLU A 93 -17.66 -11.81 2.58
N LYS A 94 -16.65 -11.06 3.02
CA LYS A 94 -16.80 -9.80 3.78
C LYS A 94 -15.81 -8.76 3.32
N THR A 95 -16.23 -7.49 3.37
CA THR A 95 -15.37 -6.33 3.12
C THR A 95 -15.08 -5.62 4.43
N VAL A 96 -13.81 -5.37 4.69
CA VAL A 96 -13.30 -4.64 5.86
C VAL A 96 -12.70 -3.33 5.37
N ILE A 97 -13.12 -2.21 5.97
CA ILE A 97 -12.68 -0.86 5.57
C ILE A 97 -11.86 -0.20 6.69
N THR A 98 -12.37 -0.21 7.91
CA THR A 98 -11.76 0.51 9.04
C THR A 98 -11.35 -0.40 10.19
N ASP A 99 -12.00 -1.54 10.29
CA ASP A 99 -11.73 -2.50 11.36
C ASP A 99 -10.57 -3.40 10.97
N ASN A 100 -9.61 -3.56 11.87
CA ASN A 100 -8.51 -4.49 11.66
C ASN A 100 -8.89 -5.93 11.99
N LYS A 101 -10.07 -6.18 12.51
CA LYS A 101 -10.51 -7.51 12.95
C LYS A 101 -11.77 -7.95 12.21
N LEU A 102 -11.66 -9.11 11.61
CA LEU A 102 -12.79 -9.82 11.02
C LEU A 102 -13.20 -10.96 11.95
N VAL A 103 -14.44 -10.93 12.43
CA VAL A 103 -15.01 -12.00 13.22
C VAL A 103 -15.88 -12.88 12.33
N LEU A 104 -15.62 -14.17 12.33
CA LEU A 104 -16.35 -15.20 11.61
C LEU A 104 -16.93 -16.19 12.62
N HIS A 105 -18.19 -16.56 12.40
CA HIS A 105 -18.93 -17.50 13.23
C HIS A 105 -19.39 -18.69 12.41
N ASP A 106 -19.66 -19.78 13.08
CA ASP A 106 -20.25 -20.99 12.50
C ASP A 106 -19.39 -21.64 11.38
N LEU A 107 -18.08 -21.51 11.46
CA LEU A 107 -17.16 -22.19 10.57
C LEU A 107 -16.95 -23.65 11.04
N ASN A 108 -17.01 -24.57 10.10
CA ASN A 108 -16.59 -25.95 10.39
C ASN A 108 -15.06 -26.00 10.52
N LYS A 109 -14.57 -26.96 11.29
CA LYS A 109 -13.12 -27.23 11.36
C LYS A 109 -12.64 -27.85 10.05
N GLY A 110 -11.48 -27.40 9.58
CA GLY A 110 -10.88 -27.90 8.35
C GLY A 110 -9.98 -26.92 7.65
N SER A 111 -9.47 -27.31 6.49
CA SER A 111 -8.67 -26.47 5.62
C SER A 111 -9.55 -25.63 4.70
N TYR A 112 -9.21 -24.35 4.57
CA TYR A 112 -9.93 -23.39 3.74
C TYR A 112 -8.96 -22.60 2.87
N ALA A 113 -9.35 -22.38 1.62
CA ALA A 113 -8.74 -21.35 0.82
C ALA A 113 -9.15 -19.96 1.37
N LEU A 114 -8.17 -19.17 1.77
CA LEU A 114 -8.34 -17.77 2.16
C LEU A 114 -7.93 -16.90 0.98
N LYS A 115 -8.88 -16.14 0.43
CA LYS A 115 -8.62 -15.14 -0.59
C LYS A 115 -8.75 -13.74 0.01
N LEU A 116 -7.72 -12.93 -0.17
CA LEU A 116 -7.66 -11.55 0.25
C LEU A 116 -7.54 -10.66 -0.99
N THR A 117 -8.45 -9.72 -1.17
CA THR A 117 -8.32 -8.68 -2.19
C THR A 117 -8.04 -7.36 -1.50
N LEU A 118 -6.80 -6.91 -1.57
CA LEU A 118 -6.36 -5.62 -1.05
C LEU A 118 -6.73 -4.52 -2.03
N ILE A 119 -7.43 -3.50 -1.56
CA ILE A 119 -7.79 -2.33 -2.37
C ILE A 119 -6.92 -1.16 -1.92
N ASN A 120 -5.97 -0.78 -2.77
CA ASN A 120 -5.05 0.32 -2.51
C ASN A 120 -5.44 1.58 -3.27
N ASN A 121 -4.90 2.73 -2.86
CA ASN A 121 -5.14 4.03 -3.47
C ASN A 121 -4.02 4.42 -4.46
N LEU A 122 -4.17 5.60 -5.03
CA LEU A 122 -3.23 6.14 -6.02
C LEU A 122 -1.95 6.76 -5.41
N ARG A 123 -1.79 6.76 -4.08
CA ARG A 123 -0.72 7.48 -3.40
C ARG A 123 0.67 7.05 -3.86
N ASN A 124 0.91 5.75 -3.94
CA ASN A 124 2.21 5.23 -4.37
C ASN A 124 2.42 5.34 -5.89
N LEU A 125 1.36 5.42 -6.68
CA LEU A 125 1.47 5.63 -8.12
C LEU A 125 1.73 7.11 -8.46
N LEU A 126 0.95 8.03 -7.88
CA LEU A 126 0.95 9.44 -8.27
C LEU A 126 1.85 10.32 -7.39
N GLY A 127 2.29 9.82 -6.26
CA GLY A 127 3.09 10.57 -5.29
C GLY A 127 2.26 11.50 -4.38
N PRO A 128 2.92 12.47 -3.75
CA PRO A 128 4.31 12.94 -3.95
C PRO A 128 5.37 11.93 -3.49
N HIS A 129 6.36 11.65 -4.32
CA HIS A 129 7.36 10.60 -4.06
C HIS A 129 8.65 11.08 -3.36
N HIS A 130 8.90 12.37 -3.33
CA HIS A 130 10.19 12.92 -2.91
C HIS A 130 10.13 13.66 -1.57
N LEU A 131 9.30 13.17 -0.64
CA LEU A 131 9.14 13.77 0.68
C LEU A 131 10.29 13.35 1.61
N THR A 132 10.89 14.32 2.31
CA THR A 132 11.95 14.05 3.30
C THR A 132 11.42 13.61 4.65
N ASP A 133 10.20 13.98 4.99
CA ASP A 133 9.62 13.82 6.33
C ASP A 133 8.71 12.58 6.47
N GLY A 134 8.59 11.77 5.40
CA GLY A 134 7.62 10.68 5.33
C GLY A 134 6.22 11.15 4.92
N GLU A 135 5.21 10.29 5.08
CA GLU A 135 3.84 10.61 4.69
C GLU A 135 3.20 11.62 5.65
N LYS A 136 2.38 12.51 5.10
CA LYS A 136 1.62 13.47 5.90
C LYS A 136 0.29 12.89 6.32
N ALA A 137 -0.07 13.10 7.57
CA ALA A 137 -1.35 12.64 8.14
C ALA A 137 -2.59 13.28 7.49
N GLY A 138 -2.42 14.37 6.76
CA GLY A 138 -3.49 15.03 6.02
C GLY A 138 -2.99 16.27 5.27
N ILE A 139 -3.63 16.53 4.14
CA ILE A 139 -3.45 17.76 3.37
C ILE A 139 -4.77 18.50 3.41
N THR A 140 -4.75 19.71 3.93
CA THR A 140 -5.91 20.60 3.94
C THR A 140 -5.75 21.65 2.85
N PRO A 141 -6.83 22.29 2.38
CA PRO A 141 -6.73 23.41 1.44
C PRO A 141 -5.77 24.51 1.93
N THR A 142 -5.70 24.75 3.23
CA THR A 142 -4.78 25.71 3.85
C THR A 142 -3.32 25.30 3.78
N SER A 143 -3.02 24.03 3.53
CA SER A 143 -1.64 23.56 3.33
C SER A 143 -1.04 24.10 2.03
N PHE A 144 -1.87 24.51 1.08
CA PHE A 144 -1.49 25.07 -0.21
C PHE A 144 -1.49 26.61 -0.20
N PHE A 145 -2.06 27.25 0.82
CA PHE A 145 -2.10 28.70 0.92
C PHE A 145 -0.97 29.19 1.83
N LYS A 146 0.04 29.78 1.24
CA LYS A 146 0.94 30.69 1.95
C LYS A 146 0.91 32.04 1.25
N GLU A 147 0.64 33.07 2.05
CA GLU A 147 0.75 34.48 1.72
C GLU A 147 0.26 34.91 0.33
N ALA A 148 -0.74 35.76 0.28
CA ALA A 148 -1.28 36.42 -0.91
C ALA A 148 -1.91 35.51 -1.98
N CYS A 149 -2.65 34.48 -1.60
CA CYS A 149 -3.44 33.64 -2.53
C CYS A 149 -2.65 33.03 -3.70
N VAL A 150 -1.35 32.88 -3.56
CA VAL A 150 -0.54 32.21 -4.58
C VAL A 150 -0.43 30.74 -4.21
N TRP A 151 -0.82 29.88 -5.13
CA TRP A 151 -0.58 28.45 -5.06
C TRP A 151 0.92 28.19 -5.17
N TYR A 152 1.58 28.13 -4.04
CA TYR A 152 2.90 27.57 -3.97
C TYR A 152 2.81 26.20 -3.32
N PRO A 153 3.28 25.16 -4.00
CA PRO A 153 4.09 24.24 -3.27
C PRO A 153 5.34 25.05 -2.91
N LYS A 154 5.37 25.69 -1.73
CA LYS A 154 6.66 26.00 -1.18
C LYS A 154 7.32 24.64 -1.05
N VAL A 155 8.19 24.33 -2.00
CA VAL A 155 9.34 23.48 -1.75
C VAL A 155 10.08 24.23 -0.65
N VAL A 156 9.73 23.91 0.60
CA VAL A 156 10.48 24.38 1.73
C VAL A 156 11.82 23.75 1.51
N GLU A 157 12.86 24.55 1.30
CA GLU A 157 14.23 24.07 1.23
C GLU A 157 14.42 22.99 2.29
N GLY A 158 14.86 21.78 1.90
CA GLY A 158 15.03 20.63 2.78
C GLY A 158 13.84 19.68 2.88
N ARG A 159 12.70 19.90 2.21
CA ARG A 159 11.57 18.94 2.19
C ARG A 159 11.49 18.08 0.92
N TRP A 160 12.38 18.30 -0.01
CA TRP A 160 12.49 17.54 -1.23
C TRP A 160 13.80 16.73 -1.22
N ASN A 161 13.69 15.47 -1.61
CA ASN A 161 14.82 14.56 -1.75
C ASN A 161 14.82 13.98 -3.17
N GLU A 162 15.97 13.58 -3.68
CA GLU A 162 16.08 12.85 -4.94
C GLU A 162 15.59 11.40 -4.80
N ASP A 163 15.64 10.85 -3.59
CA ASP A 163 15.17 9.51 -3.27
C ASP A 163 13.64 9.44 -3.26
N TYR A 164 13.12 8.23 -3.38
CA TYR A 164 11.68 7.99 -3.39
C TYR A 164 11.14 7.74 -1.99
N CYS A 165 9.94 8.28 -1.72
CA CYS A 165 9.18 8.04 -0.50
C CYS A 165 7.88 7.31 -0.85
N PHE A 166 7.72 6.10 -0.32
CA PHE A 166 6.52 5.27 -0.49
C PHE A 166 5.77 5.10 0.83
N VAL A 167 4.46 5.06 0.76
CA VAL A 167 3.61 4.70 1.89
C VAL A 167 3.62 3.18 2.05
N LYS A 168 3.77 2.73 3.28
CA LYS A 168 3.65 1.31 3.62
C LYS A 168 2.25 0.81 3.31
N PHE A 169 2.13 -0.35 2.68
CA PHE A 169 0.85 -1.01 2.55
C PHE A 169 0.96 -2.53 2.73
N GLY A 170 -0.11 -3.13 3.25
CA GLY A 170 -0.17 -4.55 3.59
C GLY A 170 -0.76 -4.79 4.98
N PHE A 171 -0.21 -5.74 5.70
CA PHE A 171 -0.67 -6.22 7.01
C PHE A 171 0.36 -6.02 8.12
#